data_54660fc73da78305ecde26dfc5c7638f
#
_entry.id   54660fc73da78305ecde26dfc5c7638f
#
_cell.length_a   1.000
_cell.length_b   1.000
_cell.length_c   1.000
_cell.angle_alpha   90.00
_cell.angle_beta   90.00
_cell.angle_gamma   90.00
#
_symmetry.space_group_name_H-M   'P 1'
#
loop_
_entity.id
_entity.type
_entity.pdbx_description
1 polymer ?
#
loop_
_entity_poly.entity_id
_entity_poly.type
_entity_poly.pdbx_seq_one_letter_code
_entity_poly.pdbx_strand_id
1 'polypeptide(L)'
;LGEAPFKRGLYVACGFNSIGIQSSGGAGKVLAEWITTGHAPMDVADVDVRRVHPFQTNRNYLRDRTAESLGLLYAMHWPYRQVETARNVRRSPFHDRLVQLGACMGEVAGWERPNWFAPEGVEPAYEYSFGRQNWFPFAQAEAEALRDNVVLFDHTSFAKFRVEGRDACATLDRVSANKIDVEPGRVVYTQWLNERGGIEADLTVTRLSETEYMVVTAGVSQIRDFAWLKRHIAHDARCVATDVTSGLPMLGLMGPQSRALLERLSGEDLSNAAFPFGRSREIEIGYGRVRASRISYVGELGWELYVPAEFAAHVFETVWEAGAAFGLRPAGMHTMNNARVEKAYRHWGHDIGEEDTPVEAGLSFVVGWDKPDFIGREALMRQREGNVSPKRMVSIALDDGNGSSPLMYHEEPIYRDGRIVGSTTSGAWGHRIGKSLALGYVHNDEGVTREWIEAGGWEVEVAWTRYQAQVQLAPFYDPKNERIRG
;
A
#
# COMPACT_ATOMS: atom_id res chain seq x y z
N LEU A 1 1.45 11.73 18.80
CA LEU A 1 1.67 13.15 18.53
C LEU A 1 0.71 13.59 17.42
N GLY A 2 0.19 14.84 17.47
CA GLY A 2 -0.57 15.43 16.37
C GLY A 2 -2.01 15.79 16.68
N GLU A 3 -2.76 16.22 15.66
CA GLU A 3 -4.17 16.59 15.78
C GLU A 3 -5.07 15.36 15.87
N ALA A 4 -6.00 15.37 16.82
CA ALA A 4 -6.95 14.28 17.01
C ALA A 4 -7.83 14.07 15.74
N PRO A 5 -8.07 12.84 15.28
CA PRO A 5 -8.61 12.56 13.95
C PRO A 5 -9.98 13.19 13.67
N PHE A 6 -10.86 13.29 14.67
CA PHE A 6 -12.22 13.78 14.47
C PHE A 6 -12.54 15.04 15.30
N LYS A 7 -11.50 15.73 15.80
CA LYS A 7 -11.63 16.93 16.63
C LYS A 7 -10.64 18.00 16.20
N ARG A 8 -11.10 18.94 15.38
CA ARG A 8 -10.26 20.08 14.93
C ARG A 8 -9.79 20.90 16.12
N GLY A 9 -8.51 21.30 16.09
CA GLY A 9 -7.87 22.14 17.10
C GLY A 9 -7.53 21.41 18.40
N LEU A 10 -7.76 20.11 18.50
CA LEU A 10 -7.32 19.30 19.64
C LEU A 10 -6.04 18.57 19.28
N TYR A 11 -4.92 19.01 19.88
CA TYR A 11 -3.61 18.39 19.65
C TYR A 11 -3.20 17.53 20.82
N VAL A 12 -2.52 16.42 20.53
CA VAL A 12 -2.09 15.41 21.49
C VAL A 12 -0.57 15.30 21.48
N ALA A 13 0.06 15.30 22.65
CA ALA A 13 1.46 14.98 22.87
C ALA A 13 1.58 14.07 24.09
N CYS A 14 1.59 12.76 23.89
CA CYS A 14 1.64 11.78 24.98
C CYS A 14 2.24 10.46 24.52
N GLY A 15 2.49 9.55 25.48
CA GLY A 15 2.98 8.21 25.15
C GLY A 15 4.49 8.13 24.88
N PHE A 16 5.27 9.12 25.30
CA PHE A 16 6.73 9.16 25.10
C PHE A 16 7.53 8.20 25.98
N ASN A 17 6.95 7.18 26.48
CA ASN A 17 7.51 6.16 27.39
C ASN A 17 9.06 6.06 27.36
N SER A 18 9.72 6.34 28.49
CA SER A 18 11.19 6.33 28.70
C SER A 18 12.00 7.37 27.89
N ILE A 19 11.45 7.96 26.83
CA ILE A 19 12.16 8.91 25.95
C ILE A 19 11.59 10.36 26.05
N GLY A 20 10.69 10.63 27.00
CA GLY A 20 9.99 11.92 27.09
C GLY A 20 10.90 13.13 27.25
N ILE A 21 11.94 13.03 28.09
CA ILE A 21 12.92 14.11 28.27
C ILE A 21 13.69 14.37 26.97
N GLN A 22 14.16 13.32 26.35
CA GLN A 22 14.94 13.37 25.10
C GLN A 22 14.09 13.95 23.94
N SER A 23 12.82 13.56 23.85
CA SER A 23 11.94 13.90 22.71
C SER A 23 11.17 15.22 22.92
N SER A 24 11.16 15.79 24.15
CA SER A 24 10.29 16.91 24.50
C SER A 24 10.50 18.16 23.64
N GLY A 25 11.77 18.52 23.36
CA GLY A 25 12.10 19.67 22.53
C GLY A 25 11.65 19.51 21.09
N GLY A 26 11.92 18.33 20.49
CA GLY A 26 11.52 18.01 19.12
C GLY A 26 10.01 17.92 18.96
N ALA A 27 9.33 17.21 19.87
CA ALA A 27 7.87 17.11 19.87
C ALA A 27 7.19 18.46 20.05
N GLY A 28 7.72 19.31 20.95
CA GLY A 28 7.21 20.65 21.17
C GLY A 28 7.35 21.53 19.92
N LYS A 29 8.51 21.49 19.23
CA LYS A 29 8.73 22.19 17.96
C LYS A 29 7.74 21.72 16.89
N VAL A 30 7.67 20.43 16.63
CA VAL A 30 6.77 19.84 15.63
C VAL A 30 5.33 20.28 15.87
N LEU A 31 4.84 20.20 17.12
CA LEU A 31 3.45 20.61 17.44
C LEU A 31 3.25 22.13 17.30
N ALA A 32 4.20 22.94 17.72
CA ALA A 32 4.07 24.39 17.60
C ALA A 32 3.99 24.81 16.12
N GLU A 33 4.81 24.23 15.26
CA GLU A 33 4.77 24.47 13.83
C GLU A 33 3.47 23.93 13.23
N TRP A 34 3.04 22.71 13.59
CA TRP A 34 1.78 22.14 13.11
C TRP A 34 0.56 22.97 13.48
N ILE A 35 0.47 23.44 14.74
CA ILE A 35 -0.63 24.28 15.19
C ILE A 35 -0.68 25.62 14.42
N THR A 36 0.47 26.19 14.11
CA THR A 36 0.56 27.50 13.46
C THR A 36 0.38 27.43 11.94
N THR A 37 0.80 26.37 11.31
CA THR A 37 0.75 26.18 9.83
C THR A 37 -0.41 25.32 9.36
N GLY A 38 -1.03 24.54 10.28
CA GLY A 38 -2.12 23.62 9.95
C GLY A 38 -1.69 22.22 9.51
N HIS A 39 -0.38 21.96 9.41
CA HIS A 39 0.18 20.68 8.99
C HIS A 39 1.48 20.35 9.73
N ALA A 40 1.86 19.08 9.78
CA ALA A 40 3.15 18.67 10.33
C ALA A 40 4.29 19.26 9.47
N PRO A 41 5.42 19.70 10.09
CA PRO A 41 6.57 20.25 9.37
C PRO A 41 7.46 19.19 8.72
N MET A 42 7.28 17.94 9.07
CA MET A 42 8.03 16.78 8.61
C MET A 42 7.18 15.51 8.69
N ASP A 43 7.63 14.41 8.10
CA ASP A 43 6.97 13.12 8.27
C ASP A 43 6.94 12.70 9.75
N VAL A 44 5.76 12.43 10.25
CA VAL A 44 5.48 11.95 11.60
C VAL A 44 4.53 10.75 11.61
N ALA A 45 4.37 10.06 10.48
CA ALA A 45 3.40 8.98 10.31
C ALA A 45 3.51 7.92 11.41
N ASP A 46 4.72 7.52 11.78
CA ASP A 46 4.97 6.50 12.81
C ASP A 46 4.55 6.91 14.22
N VAL A 47 4.44 8.20 14.48
CA VAL A 47 4.08 8.74 15.79
C VAL A 47 2.76 9.55 15.76
N ASP A 48 2.13 9.66 14.60
CA ASP A 48 0.86 10.35 14.43
C ASP A 48 -0.25 9.66 15.22
N VAL A 49 -1.01 10.43 16.01
CA VAL A 49 -2.13 9.90 16.79
C VAL A 49 -3.22 9.29 15.89
N ARG A 50 -3.34 9.72 14.64
CA ARG A 50 -4.30 9.22 13.65
C ARG A 50 -4.02 7.78 13.18
N ARG A 51 -2.84 7.21 13.50
CA ARG A 51 -2.54 5.79 13.27
C ARG A 51 -3.25 4.84 14.24
N VAL A 52 -3.78 5.39 15.34
CA VAL A 52 -4.40 4.58 16.42
C VAL A 52 -5.87 4.33 16.11
N HIS A 53 -6.28 3.07 16.20
CA HIS A 53 -7.65 2.65 15.99
C HIS A 53 -8.46 2.64 17.30
N PRO A 54 -9.78 2.89 17.25
CA PRO A 54 -10.64 2.96 18.46
C PRO A 54 -10.57 1.70 19.33
N PHE A 55 -10.44 0.49 18.76
CA PHE A 55 -10.36 -0.74 19.55
C PHE A 55 -9.12 -0.79 20.45
N GLN A 56 -8.04 -0.08 20.10
CA GLN A 56 -6.79 -0.05 20.87
C GLN A 56 -6.93 0.71 22.19
N THR A 57 -8.05 1.41 22.42
CA THR A 57 -8.39 2.02 23.72
C THR A 57 -9.00 1.01 24.71
N ASN A 58 -9.25 -0.22 24.28
CA ASN A 58 -9.79 -1.28 25.13
C ASN A 58 -8.80 -1.63 26.25
N ARG A 59 -9.29 -1.75 27.49
CA ARG A 59 -8.43 -1.99 28.67
C ARG A 59 -7.65 -3.30 28.60
N ASN A 60 -8.25 -4.35 28.05
CA ASN A 60 -7.55 -5.64 27.89
C ASN A 60 -6.44 -5.52 26.85
N TYR A 61 -6.72 -4.86 25.71
CA TYR A 61 -5.70 -4.60 24.70
C TYR A 61 -4.52 -3.81 25.27
N LEU A 62 -4.80 -2.70 25.99
CA LEU A 62 -3.76 -1.87 26.60
C LEU A 62 -2.94 -2.64 27.63
N ARG A 63 -3.59 -3.42 28.51
CA ARG A 63 -2.88 -4.26 29.49
C ARG A 63 -1.92 -5.24 28.82
N ASP A 64 -2.38 -5.92 27.79
CA ASP A 64 -1.63 -7.01 27.15
C ASP A 64 -0.52 -6.46 26.22
N ARG A 65 -0.76 -5.36 25.49
CA ARG A 65 0.16 -4.79 24.50
C ARG A 65 1.18 -3.80 25.09
N THR A 66 0.87 -3.06 26.16
CA THR A 66 1.72 -1.96 26.62
C THR A 66 3.11 -2.44 27.05
N ALA A 67 3.20 -3.55 27.75
CA ALA A 67 4.49 -4.09 28.21
C ALA A 67 5.38 -4.53 27.03
N GLU A 68 4.80 -5.19 26.04
CA GLU A 68 5.49 -5.58 24.82
C GLU A 68 5.96 -4.34 24.03
N SER A 69 5.07 -3.38 23.79
CA SER A 69 5.41 -2.16 23.04
C SER A 69 6.56 -1.38 23.68
N LEU A 70 6.60 -1.33 25.02
CA LEU A 70 7.71 -0.71 25.73
C LEU A 70 8.98 -1.53 25.61
N GLY A 71 8.89 -2.85 25.72
CA GLY A 71 10.03 -3.78 25.57
C GLY A 71 10.66 -3.74 24.18
N LEU A 72 9.84 -3.55 23.13
CA LEU A 72 10.30 -3.48 21.74
C LEU A 72 11.21 -2.29 21.46
N LEU A 73 11.14 -1.20 22.24
CA LEU A 73 12.08 -0.07 22.12
C LEU A 73 13.54 -0.47 22.38
N TYR A 74 13.74 -1.51 23.17
CA TYR A 74 15.06 -1.97 23.60
C TYR A 74 15.45 -3.35 23.04
N ALA A 75 14.55 -3.98 22.31
CA ALA A 75 14.78 -5.28 21.69
C ALA A 75 15.50 -5.13 20.34
N MET A 76 16.05 -6.24 19.82
CA MET A 76 16.57 -6.26 18.45
C MET A 76 15.45 -5.96 17.46
N HIS A 77 15.64 -4.96 16.60
CA HIS A 77 14.69 -4.56 15.56
C HIS A 77 14.86 -5.44 14.32
N TRP A 78 14.44 -6.71 14.44
CA TRP A 78 14.46 -7.63 13.29
C TRP A 78 13.52 -7.15 12.17
N PRO A 79 13.93 -7.25 10.91
CA PRO A 79 13.02 -7.03 9.80
C PRO A 79 11.78 -7.94 9.91
N TYR A 80 10.62 -7.38 9.62
CA TYR A 80 9.31 -8.07 9.64
C TYR A 80 8.89 -8.61 11.02
N ARG A 81 9.52 -8.16 12.10
CA ARG A 81 9.17 -8.59 13.45
C ARG A 81 7.68 -8.36 13.73
N GLN A 82 7.03 -9.42 14.21
CA GLN A 82 5.62 -9.38 14.59
C GLN A 82 5.47 -9.21 16.10
N VAL A 83 4.35 -8.58 16.49
CA VAL A 83 3.92 -8.52 17.88
C VAL A 83 3.36 -9.88 18.31
N GLU A 84 3.53 -10.23 19.59
CA GLU A 84 3.14 -11.52 20.17
C GLU A 84 1.89 -11.42 21.03
N THR A 85 1.67 -10.26 21.69
CA THR A 85 0.51 -10.03 22.57
C THR A 85 -0.66 -9.45 21.81
N ALA A 86 -1.85 -9.49 22.40
CA ALA A 86 -3.10 -8.96 21.84
C ALA A 86 -3.32 -9.36 20.37
N ARG A 87 -3.00 -10.62 20.06
CA ARG A 87 -3.21 -11.24 18.75
C ARG A 87 -4.66 -11.69 18.57
N ASN A 88 -5.06 -11.93 17.34
CA ASN A 88 -6.41 -12.40 16.98
C ASN A 88 -7.55 -11.44 17.37
N VAL A 89 -7.25 -10.13 17.45
CA VAL A 89 -8.24 -9.10 17.83
C VAL A 89 -9.18 -8.78 16.67
N ARG A 90 -8.66 -8.64 15.46
CA ARG A 90 -9.43 -8.41 14.23
C ARG A 90 -9.08 -9.49 13.22
N ARG A 91 -10.07 -10.28 12.83
CA ARG A 91 -9.89 -11.38 11.89
C ARG A 91 -10.83 -11.22 10.69
N SER A 92 -10.34 -11.57 9.51
CA SER A 92 -11.19 -11.67 8.34
C SER A 92 -12.11 -12.91 8.44
N PRO A 93 -13.20 -12.98 7.68
CA PRO A 93 -14.00 -14.20 7.59
C PRO A 93 -13.22 -15.40 7.04
N PHE A 94 -12.09 -15.18 6.41
CA PHE A 94 -11.22 -16.19 5.81
C PHE A 94 -10.16 -16.72 6.77
N HIS A 95 -9.96 -16.06 7.90
CA HIS A 95 -8.84 -16.29 8.82
C HIS A 95 -8.65 -17.78 9.18
N ASP A 96 -9.68 -18.44 9.69
CA ASP A 96 -9.54 -19.80 10.20
C ASP A 96 -9.21 -20.77 9.05
N ARG A 97 -9.73 -20.50 7.86
CA ARG A 97 -9.42 -21.29 6.67
C ARG A 97 -7.99 -21.07 6.19
N LEU A 98 -7.50 -19.83 6.22
CA LEU A 98 -6.11 -19.50 5.87
C LEU A 98 -5.12 -20.13 6.85
N VAL A 99 -5.42 -20.15 8.15
CA VAL A 99 -4.63 -20.87 9.15
C VAL A 99 -4.55 -22.38 8.82
N GLN A 100 -5.66 -23.00 8.45
CA GLN A 100 -5.68 -24.41 8.02
C GLN A 100 -4.83 -24.66 6.76
N LEU A 101 -4.69 -23.67 5.91
CA LEU A 101 -3.83 -23.72 4.71
C LEU A 101 -2.34 -23.43 5.01
N GLY A 102 -1.96 -23.28 6.27
CA GLY A 102 -0.58 -23.05 6.70
C GLY A 102 -0.16 -21.59 6.77
N ALA A 103 -1.09 -20.64 6.89
CA ALA A 103 -0.75 -19.22 6.99
C ALA A 103 0.07 -18.90 8.24
N CYS A 104 1.26 -18.30 8.05
CA CYS A 104 1.96 -17.57 9.09
C CYS A 104 1.36 -16.17 9.18
N MET A 105 0.58 -15.93 10.24
CA MET A 105 -0.15 -14.70 10.43
C MET A 105 0.73 -13.58 11.00
N GLY A 106 0.57 -12.37 10.43
CA GLY A 106 1.10 -11.12 10.99
C GLY A 106 -0.02 -10.16 11.37
N GLU A 107 0.31 -9.17 12.20
CA GLU A 107 -0.66 -8.18 12.66
C GLU A 107 -0.39 -6.80 12.05
N VAL A 108 -1.43 -6.16 11.54
CA VAL A 108 -1.40 -4.76 11.10
C VAL A 108 -2.69 -4.07 11.51
N ALA A 109 -2.59 -3.00 12.31
CA ALA A 109 -3.75 -2.25 12.81
C ALA A 109 -4.80 -3.18 13.47
N GLY A 110 -4.32 -4.20 14.17
CA GLY A 110 -5.11 -5.24 14.81
C GLY A 110 -5.60 -6.35 13.89
N TRP A 111 -5.52 -6.19 12.56
CA TRP A 111 -5.90 -7.23 11.62
C TRP A 111 -4.85 -8.33 11.56
N GLU A 112 -5.29 -9.58 11.75
CA GLU A 112 -4.52 -10.77 11.39
C GLU A 112 -4.60 -10.96 9.88
N ARG A 113 -3.42 -11.08 9.23
CA ARG A 113 -3.34 -11.33 7.80
C ARG A 113 -2.19 -12.26 7.47
N PRO A 114 -2.30 -13.14 6.46
CA PRO A 114 -1.21 -14.03 6.07
C PRO A 114 0.01 -13.22 5.58
N ASN A 115 1.18 -13.46 6.16
CA ASN A 115 2.41 -12.91 5.64
C ASN A 115 3.08 -13.86 4.64
N TRP A 116 2.98 -15.17 4.87
CA TRP A 116 3.43 -16.23 3.99
C TRP A 116 2.74 -17.55 4.36
N PHE A 117 2.87 -18.60 3.55
CA PHE A 117 2.24 -19.89 3.78
C PHE A 117 3.29 -21.00 3.90
N ALA A 118 3.25 -21.72 5.01
CA ALA A 118 4.06 -22.90 5.28
C ALA A 118 3.45 -24.13 4.60
N PRO A 119 4.24 -24.97 3.89
CA PRO A 119 3.77 -26.25 3.42
C PRO A 119 3.56 -27.23 4.58
N GLU A 120 2.89 -28.34 4.30
CA GLU A 120 2.69 -29.41 5.29
C GLU A 120 4.01 -29.85 5.93
N GLY A 121 4.01 -29.97 7.25
CA GLY A 121 5.19 -30.35 8.05
C GLY A 121 6.15 -29.21 8.40
N VAL A 122 5.89 -27.99 7.96
CA VAL A 122 6.63 -26.80 8.34
C VAL A 122 5.80 -25.94 9.29
N GLU A 123 6.39 -25.53 10.41
CA GLU A 123 5.73 -24.63 11.35
C GLU A 123 5.59 -23.21 10.76
N PRO A 124 4.39 -22.61 10.75
CA PRO A 124 4.18 -21.25 10.26
C PRO A 124 4.62 -20.20 11.29
N ALA A 125 5.93 -20.11 11.54
CA ALA A 125 6.55 -19.22 12.50
C ALA A 125 7.77 -18.53 11.88
N TYR A 126 8.15 -17.34 12.40
CA TYR A 126 9.31 -16.61 11.94
C TYR A 126 10.60 -17.07 12.63
N GLU A 127 11.66 -17.26 11.85
CA GLU A 127 13.04 -17.29 12.30
C GLU A 127 13.71 -15.98 11.85
N TYR A 128 13.81 -15.02 12.77
CA TYR A 128 14.26 -13.67 12.44
C TYR A 128 15.77 -13.60 12.11
N SER A 129 16.10 -12.88 11.06
CA SER A 129 17.45 -12.61 10.59
C SER A 129 17.48 -11.32 9.78
N PHE A 130 18.63 -10.65 9.69
CA PHE A 130 18.86 -9.57 8.73
C PHE A 130 19.15 -10.11 7.31
N GLY A 131 19.48 -11.39 7.18
CA GLY A 131 19.58 -12.08 5.90
C GLY A 131 18.23 -12.66 5.43
N ARG A 132 18.31 -13.61 4.51
CA ARG A 132 17.13 -14.36 4.05
C ARG A 132 16.56 -15.19 5.20
N GLN A 133 15.34 -14.86 5.61
CA GLN A 133 14.64 -15.56 6.69
C GLN A 133 14.02 -16.87 6.16
N ASN A 134 13.53 -17.71 7.08
CA ASN A 134 12.94 -19.03 6.78
C ASN A 134 11.75 -18.99 5.83
N TRP A 135 10.99 -17.91 5.76
CA TRP A 135 9.86 -17.73 4.85
C TRP A 135 10.26 -17.51 3.37
N PHE A 136 11.51 -17.14 3.10
CA PHE A 136 11.99 -16.74 1.78
C PHE A 136 11.68 -17.78 0.66
N PRO A 137 11.97 -19.10 0.82
CA PRO A 137 11.69 -20.08 -0.21
C PRO A 137 10.17 -20.27 -0.45
N PHE A 138 9.35 -20.02 0.56
CA PHE A 138 7.89 -20.15 0.44
C PHE A 138 7.30 -18.96 -0.30
N ALA A 139 7.73 -17.75 0.01
CA ALA A 139 7.38 -16.55 -0.76
C ALA A 139 7.86 -16.64 -2.22
N GLN A 140 9.00 -17.31 -2.48
CA GLN A 140 9.44 -17.60 -3.84
C GLN A 140 8.43 -18.51 -4.56
N ALA A 141 7.98 -19.59 -3.94
CA ALA A 141 7.01 -20.51 -4.54
C ALA A 141 5.65 -19.84 -4.79
N GLU A 142 5.22 -18.92 -3.89
CA GLU A 142 4.03 -18.09 -4.08
C GLU A 142 4.21 -17.13 -5.28
N ALA A 143 5.38 -16.49 -5.42
CA ALA A 143 5.70 -15.58 -6.53
C ALA A 143 5.77 -16.31 -7.87
N GLU A 144 6.26 -17.55 -7.91
CA GLU A 144 6.23 -18.41 -9.08
C GLU A 144 4.79 -18.75 -9.50
N ALA A 145 3.92 -19.08 -8.53
CA ALA A 145 2.50 -19.29 -8.80
C ALA A 145 1.79 -18.02 -9.28
N LEU A 146 2.14 -16.86 -8.72
CA LEU A 146 1.63 -15.55 -9.17
C LEU A 146 2.02 -15.26 -10.64
N ARG A 147 3.25 -15.60 -11.03
CA ARG A 147 3.76 -15.39 -12.39
C ARG A 147 3.14 -16.34 -13.41
N ASP A 148 2.96 -17.60 -13.05
CA ASP A 148 2.69 -18.68 -14.02
C ASP A 148 1.24 -19.19 -13.95
N ASN A 149 0.57 -19.07 -12.80
CA ASN A 149 -0.75 -19.62 -12.53
C ASN A 149 -1.72 -18.56 -12.00
N VAL A 150 -2.21 -18.75 -10.78
CA VAL A 150 -3.09 -17.83 -10.05
C VAL A 150 -2.86 -17.95 -8.55
N VAL A 151 -2.93 -16.82 -7.85
CA VAL A 151 -2.85 -16.78 -6.39
C VAL A 151 -4.05 -16.06 -5.79
N LEU A 152 -4.36 -16.39 -4.53
CA LEU A 152 -5.41 -15.78 -3.74
C LEU A 152 -4.80 -15.07 -2.52
N PHE A 153 -5.00 -13.76 -2.43
CA PHE A 153 -4.63 -12.93 -1.29
C PHE A 153 -5.86 -12.60 -0.43
N ASP A 154 -5.70 -12.56 0.88
CA ASP A 154 -6.66 -11.90 1.78
C ASP A 154 -6.30 -10.41 1.91
N HIS A 155 -7.03 -9.57 1.23
CA HIS A 155 -6.91 -8.12 1.25
C HIS A 155 -7.94 -7.43 2.16
N THR A 156 -8.64 -8.18 3.03
CA THR A 156 -9.71 -7.66 3.88
C THR A 156 -9.28 -6.50 4.78
N SER A 157 -8.01 -6.45 5.15
CA SER A 157 -7.45 -5.38 5.99
C SER A 157 -7.36 -4.01 5.31
N PHE A 158 -7.45 -3.91 3.97
CA PHE A 158 -7.55 -2.62 3.30
C PHE A 158 -8.81 -1.88 3.73
N ALA A 159 -8.71 -0.57 3.95
CA ALA A 159 -9.85 0.23 4.34
C ALA A 159 -10.77 0.52 3.16
N LYS A 160 -12.07 0.45 3.37
CA LYS A 160 -13.10 0.71 2.37
C LYS A 160 -14.11 1.71 2.93
N PHE A 161 -14.27 2.84 2.21
CA PHE A 161 -15.25 3.87 2.56
C PHE A 161 -16.29 3.98 1.46
N ARG A 162 -17.55 4.01 1.84
CA ARG A 162 -18.66 4.33 0.96
C ARG A 162 -18.97 5.81 1.07
N VAL A 163 -19.05 6.51 -0.06
CA VAL A 163 -19.32 7.94 -0.13
C VAL A 163 -20.56 8.12 -0.99
N GLU A 164 -21.62 8.69 -0.39
CA GLU A 164 -22.95 8.72 -0.97
C GLU A 164 -23.55 10.10 -0.85
N GLY A 165 -24.37 10.45 -1.85
CA GLY A 165 -25.15 11.69 -1.88
C GLY A 165 -24.97 12.47 -3.18
N ARG A 166 -25.87 13.40 -3.43
CA ARG A 166 -25.83 14.19 -4.66
C ARG A 166 -24.55 15.02 -4.83
N ASP A 167 -23.89 15.38 -3.70
CA ASP A 167 -22.66 16.17 -3.71
C ASP A 167 -21.40 15.30 -3.51
N ALA A 168 -21.53 13.95 -3.54
CA ALA A 168 -20.43 13.03 -3.37
C ALA A 168 -19.37 13.17 -4.48
N CYS A 169 -19.80 13.31 -5.75
CA CYS A 169 -18.90 13.52 -6.88
C CYS A 169 -18.06 14.78 -6.69
N ALA A 170 -18.69 15.92 -6.46
CA ALA A 170 -17.99 17.20 -6.28
C ALA A 170 -17.02 17.19 -5.09
N THR A 171 -17.43 16.55 -3.99
CA THR A 171 -16.58 16.38 -2.81
C THR A 171 -15.33 15.55 -3.11
N LEU A 172 -15.51 14.36 -3.71
CA LEU A 172 -14.40 13.47 -4.05
C LEU A 172 -13.51 14.05 -5.15
N ASP A 173 -14.09 14.72 -6.14
CA ASP A 173 -13.32 15.34 -7.20
C ASP A 173 -12.44 16.48 -6.66
N ARG A 174 -12.94 17.28 -5.70
CA ARG A 174 -12.16 18.34 -5.06
C ARG A 174 -10.99 17.83 -4.23
N VAL A 175 -11.15 16.72 -3.49
CA VAL A 175 -10.07 16.17 -2.65
C VAL A 175 -9.08 15.29 -3.42
N SER A 176 -9.42 14.83 -4.61
CA SER A 176 -8.60 13.93 -5.43
C SER A 176 -7.80 14.69 -6.48
N ALA A 177 -6.55 14.34 -6.65
CA ALA A 177 -5.70 14.92 -7.70
C ALA A 177 -6.15 14.50 -9.11
N ASN A 178 -6.74 13.31 -9.28
CA ASN A 178 -7.30 12.83 -10.54
C ASN A 178 -8.79 13.20 -10.69
N LYS A 179 -9.32 13.10 -11.89
CA LYS A 179 -10.76 13.28 -12.17
C LYS A 179 -11.58 12.13 -11.61
N ILE A 180 -12.57 12.45 -10.80
CA ILE A 180 -13.49 11.49 -10.20
C ILE A 180 -14.84 11.48 -10.90
N ASP A 181 -15.18 12.55 -11.60
CA ASP A 181 -16.39 12.60 -12.46
C ASP A 181 -16.16 11.79 -13.75
N VAL A 182 -16.36 10.50 -13.63
CA VAL A 182 -16.23 9.48 -14.67
C VAL A 182 -17.51 8.66 -14.73
N GLU A 183 -17.70 7.83 -15.74
CA GLU A 183 -18.87 6.96 -15.83
C GLU A 183 -18.92 5.91 -14.70
N PRO A 184 -20.10 5.46 -14.24
CA PRO A 184 -20.25 4.36 -13.31
C PRO A 184 -19.51 3.10 -13.75
N GLY A 185 -18.94 2.37 -12.78
CA GLY A 185 -18.10 1.21 -13.03
C GLY A 185 -16.63 1.54 -13.34
N ARG A 186 -16.23 2.82 -13.35
CA ARG A 186 -14.82 3.21 -13.51
C ARG A 186 -14.10 3.21 -12.17
N VAL A 187 -12.91 2.61 -12.12
CA VAL A 187 -11.96 2.71 -11.01
C VAL A 187 -10.91 3.74 -11.37
N VAL A 188 -10.72 4.73 -10.51
CA VAL A 188 -9.74 5.81 -10.67
C VAL A 188 -8.67 5.67 -9.59
N TYR A 189 -7.42 5.50 -10.00
CA TYR A 189 -6.27 5.61 -9.11
C TYR A 189 -5.92 7.09 -8.93
N THR A 190 -5.78 7.55 -7.70
CA THR A 190 -5.54 8.96 -7.36
C THR A 190 -4.84 9.11 -6.02
N GLN A 191 -4.25 10.29 -5.82
CA GLN A 191 -3.79 10.73 -4.50
C GLN A 191 -4.72 11.83 -3.97
N TRP A 192 -4.87 11.89 -2.64
CA TRP A 192 -5.30 13.07 -1.93
C TRP A 192 -4.06 13.84 -1.50
N LEU A 193 -4.11 15.15 -1.62
CA LEU A 193 -2.95 16.01 -1.40
C LEU A 193 -3.25 17.05 -0.33
N ASN A 194 -2.19 17.51 0.35
CA ASN A 194 -2.25 18.73 1.14
C ASN A 194 -2.03 19.97 0.25
N GLU A 195 -2.16 21.15 0.83
CA GLU A 195 -2.05 22.43 0.09
C GLU A 195 -0.63 22.67 -0.48
N ARG A 196 0.37 21.97 0.04
CA ARG A 196 1.75 22.01 -0.46
C ARG A 196 1.99 21.05 -1.62
N GLY A 197 1.01 20.23 -1.99
CA GLY A 197 1.11 19.20 -3.02
C GLY A 197 1.65 17.85 -2.51
N GLY A 198 1.89 17.71 -1.20
CA GLY A 198 2.32 16.46 -0.57
C GLY A 198 1.20 15.43 -0.51
N ILE A 199 1.55 14.14 -0.60
CA ILE A 199 0.61 13.03 -0.70
C ILE A 199 0.08 12.65 0.67
N GLU A 200 -1.18 13.01 0.96
CA GLU A 200 -1.88 12.63 2.18
C GLU A 200 -2.39 11.19 2.13
N ALA A 201 -2.87 10.73 0.99
CA ALA A 201 -3.33 9.37 0.79
C ALA A 201 -3.10 8.90 -0.65
N ASP A 202 -2.84 7.61 -0.81
CA ASP A 202 -2.70 6.93 -2.10
C ASP A 202 -3.76 5.84 -2.19
N LEU A 203 -4.69 5.98 -3.13
CA LEU A 203 -5.95 5.21 -3.08
C LEU A 203 -6.64 5.06 -4.44
N THR A 204 -7.65 4.20 -4.46
CA THR A 204 -8.56 4.09 -5.59
C THR A 204 -9.96 4.59 -5.22
N VAL A 205 -10.61 5.24 -6.19
CA VAL A 205 -12.01 5.65 -6.11
C VAL A 205 -12.78 4.96 -7.23
N THR A 206 -13.78 4.16 -6.87
CA THR A 206 -14.69 3.52 -7.83
C THR A 206 -16.02 4.24 -7.83
N ARG A 207 -16.47 4.75 -8.99
CA ARG A 207 -17.85 5.26 -9.12
C ARG A 207 -18.80 4.07 -9.27
N LEU A 208 -19.68 3.87 -8.28
CA LEU A 208 -20.63 2.76 -8.26
C LEU A 208 -21.94 3.11 -8.98
N SER A 209 -22.40 4.35 -8.82
CA SER A 209 -23.58 4.92 -9.47
C SER A 209 -23.39 6.43 -9.66
N GLU A 210 -24.44 7.12 -10.07
CA GLU A 210 -24.43 8.59 -10.23
C GLU A 210 -24.07 9.33 -8.92
N THR A 211 -24.44 8.76 -7.77
CA THR A 211 -24.31 9.41 -6.46
C THR A 211 -23.57 8.57 -5.43
N GLU A 212 -22.92 7.49 -5.85
CA GLU A 212 -22.34 6.54 -4.93
C GLU A 212 -20.92 6.12 -5.39
N TYR A 213 -19.98 6.12 -4.44
CA TYR A 213 -18.58 5.85 -4.67
C TYR A 213 -18.03 4.91 -3.59
N MET A 214 -17.04 4.11 -3.96
CA MET A 214 -16.23 3.32 -3.03
C MET A 214 -14.78 3.81 -3.09
N VAL A 215 -14.23 4.17 -1.95
CA VAL A 215 -12.82 4.52 -1.76
C VAL A 215 -12.12 3.34 -1.11
N VAL A 216 -10.97 2.93 -1.63
CA VAL A 216 -10.14 1.87 -1.06
C VAL A 216 -8.74 2.40 -0.81
N THR A 217 -8.25 2.26 0.42
CA THR A 217 -6.95 2.75 0.89
C THR A 217 -6.27 1.74 1.82
N ALA A 218 -5.03 2.02 2.22
CA ALA A 218 -4.27 1.14 3.10
C ALA A 218 -4.93 0.97 4.49
N GLY A 219 -4.87 -0.25 5.04
CA GLY A 219 -5.48 -0.53 6.34
C GLY A 219 -4.85 0.21 7.51
N VAL A 220 -3.56 0.51 7.43
CA VAL A 220 -2.84 1.28 8.47
C VAL A 220 -3.29 2.73 8.53
N SER A 221 -3.70 3.32 7.41
CA SER A 221 -4.14 4.71 7.31
C SER A 221 -5.66 4.89 7.44
N GLN A 222 -6.43 3.81 7.72
CA GLN A 222 -7.89 3.82 7.79
C GLN A 222 -8.45 5.02 8.54
N ILE A 223 -8.00 5.27 9.76
CA ILE A 223 -8.50 6.37 10.61
C ILE A 223 -8.07 7.73 10.06
N ARG A 224 -6.82 7.84 9.62
CA ARG A 224 -6.23 9.06 9.08
C ARG A 224 -6.95 9.51 7.80
N ASP A 225 -7.09 8.60 6.86
CA ASP A 225 -7.69 8.90 5.56
C ASP A 225 -9.20 9.15 5.68
N PHE A 226 -9.88 8.40 6.57
CA PHE A 226 -11.29 8.67 6.85
C PHE A 226 -11.51 10.03 7.51
N ALA A 227 -10.63 10.42 8.45
CA ALA A 227 -10.68 11.73 9.09
C ALA A 227 -10.38 12.85 8.06
N TRP A 228 -9.41 12.63 7.15
CA TRP A 228 -9.13 13.56 6.06
C TRP A 228 -10.36 13.77 5.17
N LEU A 229 -10.98 12.69 4.70
CA LEU A 229 -12.21 12.78 3.91
C LEU A 229 -13.32 13.53 4.65
N LYS A 230 -13.60 13.14 5.90
CA LYS A 230 -14.63 13.79 6.72
C LYS A 230 -14.39 15.27 6.93
N ARG A 231 -13.13 15.69 7.04
CA ARG A 231 -12.74 17.10 7.19
C ARG A 231 -13.10 17.95 5.96
N HIS A 232 -13.05 17.34 4.78
CA HIS A 232 -13.26 18.03 3.51
C HIS A 232 -14.69 17.92 2.95
N ILE A 233 -15.59 17.21 3.61
CA ILE A 233 -17.03 17.28 3.32
C ILE A 233 -17.54 18.62 3.86
N ALA A 234 -18.03 19.49 2.98
CA ALA A 234 -18.60 20.78 3.37
C ALA A 234 -19.83 20.59 4.27
N HIS A 235 -20.03 21.48 5.23
CA HIS A 235 -21.11 21.34 6.23
C HIS A 235 -22.51 21.28 5.62
N ASP A 236 -22.72 21.97 4.51
CA ASP A 236 -23.98 22.04 3.75
C ASP A 236 -24.08 21.01 2.62
N ALA A 237 -22.99 20.24 2.35
CA ALA A 237 -22.99 19.21 1.34
C ALA A 237 -23.89 18.04 1.72
N ARG A 238 -24.70 17.59 0.75
CA ARG A 238 -25.43 16.32 0.86
C ARG A 238 -24.53 15.17 0.42
N CYS A 239 -23.55 14.89 1.27
CA CYS A 239 -22.53 13.88 1.11
C CYS A 239 -22.27 13.19 2.45
N VAL A 240 -22.36 11.87 2.48
CA VAL A 240 -22.09 11.04 3.66
C VAL A 240 -20.96 10.07 3.34
N ALA A 241 -19.97 10.00 4.20
CA ALA A 241 -18.93 8.98 4.15
C ALA A 241 -19.12 8.00 5.31
N THR A 242 -19.12 6.71 5.00
CA THR A 242 -19.28 5.59 5.93
C THR A 242 -18.12 4.61 5.78
N ASP A 243 -17.50 4.24 6.89
CA ASP A 243 -16.50 3.15 6.90
C ASP A 243 -17.23 1.81 6.82
N VAL A 244 -17.02 1.09 5.72
CA VAL A 244 -17.62 -0.22 5.45
C VAL A 244 -16.60 -1.36 5.44
N THR A 245 -15.41 -1.11 5.95
CA THR A 245 -14.25 -2.03 5.91
C THR A 245 -14.63 -3.44 6.37
N SER A 246 -15.27 -3.57 7.52
CA SER A 246 -15.64 -4.88 8.09
C SER A 246 -16.81 -5.56 7.39
N GLY A 247 -17.65 -4.80 6.68
CA GLY A 247 -18.81 -5.33 5.94
C GLY A 247 -18.47 -5.86 4.55
N LEU A 248 -17.26 -5.55 4.04
CA LEU A 248 -16.81 -5.93 2.70
C LEU A 248 -15.43 -6.61 2.77
N PRO A 249 -15.36 -7.88 3.19
CA PRO A 249 -14.16 -8.70 2.99
C PRO A 249 -13.68 -8.65 1.55
N MET A 250 -12.37 -8.73 1.36
CA MET A 250 -11.77 -8.52 0.05
C MET A 250 -10.75 -9.61 -0.26
N LEU A 251 -10.88 -10.23 -1.42
CA LEU A 251 -9.91 -11.18 -1.96
C LEU A 251 -9.22 -10.59 -3.18
N GLY A 252 -7.91 -10.77 -3.28
CA GLY A 252 -7.14 -10.48 -4.49
C GLY A 252 -6.91 -11.77 -5.26
N LEU A 253 -7.51 -11.94 -6.44
CA LEU A 253 -7.27 -13.07 -7.32
C LEU A 253 -6.38 -12.62 -8.47
N MET A 254 -5.11 -13.02 -8.44
CA MET A 254 -4.05 -12.46 -9.29
C MET A 254 -3.24 -13.57 -9.99
N GLY A 255 -2.84 -13.29 -11.22
CA GLY A 255 -2.04 -14.19 -12.05
C GLY A 255 -2.70 -14.48 -13.41
N PRO A 256 -1.97 -15.04 -14.39
CA PRO A 256 -2.44 -15.22 -15.78
C PRO A 256 -3.67 -16.14 -15.90
N GLN A 257 -3.88 -17.07 -14.95
CA GLN A 257 -5.03 -17.95 -14.95
C GLN A 257 -6.27 -17.36 -14.24
N SER A 258 -6.18 -16.16 -13.67
CA SER A 258 -7.27 -15.54 -12.91
C SER A 258 -8.53 -15.29 -13.75
N ARG A 259 -8.37 -14.91 -15.02
CA ARG A 259 -9.49 -14.73 -15.96
C ARG A 259 -10.23 -16.04 -16.20
N ALA A 260 -9.52 -17.07 -16.62
CA ALA A 260 -10.13 -18.38 -16.93
C ALA A 260 -10.84 -18.97 -15.71
N LEU A 261 -10.28 -18.80 -14.51
CA LEU A 261 -10.92 -19.23 -13.26
C LEU A 261 -12.22 -18.43 -13.01
N LEU A 262 -12.20 -17.11 -13.09
CA LEU A 262 -13.39 -16.30 -12.85
C LEU A 262 -14.48 -16.48 -13.92
N GLU A 263 -14.12 -16.65 -15.20
CA GLU A 263 -15.08 -16.96 -16.27
C GLU A 263 -15.77 -18.32 -16.02
N ARG A 264 -15.03 -19.33 -15.56
CA ARG A 264 -15.61 -20.62 -15.15
C ARG A 264 -16.58 -20.49 -14.00
N LEU A 265 -16.32 -19.58 -13.03
CA LEU A 265 -17.14 -19.41 -11.84
C LEU A 265 -18.38 -18.57 -12.09
N SER A 266 -18.24 -17.48 -12.85
CA SER A 266 -19.33 -16.51 -13.07
C SER A 266 -20.15 -16.80 -14.32
N GLY A 267 -19.61 -17.53 -15.28
CA GLY A 267 -20.23 -17.72 -16.60
C GLY A 267 -20.29 -16.45 -17.44
N GLU A 268 -19.59 -15.38 -17.05
CA GLU A 268 -19.56 -14.09 -17.74
C GLU A 268 -18.33 -13.94 -18.63
N ASP A 269 -18.44 -13.09 -19.67
CA ASP A 269 -17.31 -12.66 -20.48
C ASP A 269 -16.45 -11.65 -19.71
N LEU A 270 -15.22 -12.06 -19.33
CA LEU A 270 -14.21 -11.25 -18.64
C LEU A 270 -13.04 -10.88 -19.58
N SER A 271 -13.24 -10.96 -20.88
CA SER A 271 -12.27 -10.52 -21.88
C SER A 271 -11.89 -9.04 -21.73
N ASN A 272 -10.80 -8.63 -22.38
CA ASN A 272 -10.37 -7.22 -22.36
C ASN A 272 -11.42 -6.28 -22.96
N ALA A 273 -12.26 -6.74 -23.89
CA ALA A 273 -13.34 -5.97 -24.49
C ALA A 273 -14.51 -5.80 -23.54
N ALA A 274 -14.93 -6.87 -22.86
CA ALA A 274 -16.10 -6.87 -21.98
C ALA A 274 -15.79 -6.32 -20.58
N PHE A 275 -14.57 -6.53 -20.09
CA PHE A 275 -14.14 -6.08 -18.77
C PHE A 275 -12.71 -5.50 -18.82
N PRO A 276 -12.52 -4.30 -19.38
CA PRO A 276 -11.18 -3.70 -19.50
C PRO A 276 -10.57 -3.32 -18.15
N PHE A 277 -9.24 -3.16 -18.12
CA PHE A 277 -8.50 -2.71 -16.93
C PHE A 277 -9.04 -1.36 -16.41
N GLY A 278 -9.15 -1.23 -15.09
CA GLY A 278 -9.70 -0.05 -14.42
C GLY A 278 -11.23 -0.01 -14.42
N ARG A 279 -11.90 -1.15 -14.61
CA ARG A 279 -13.34 -1.30 -14.49
C ARG A 279 -13.71 -2.11 -13.25
N SER A 280 -14.92 -1.86 -12.77
CA SER A 280 -15.57 -2.55 -11.65
C SER A 280 -17.02 -2.84 -12.00
N ARG A 281 -17.43 -4.08 -11.78
CA ARG A 281 -18.83 -4.49 -11.92
C ARG A 281 -19.16 -5.62 -10.94
N GLU A 282 -20.44 -5.88 -10.74
CA GLU A 282 -20.87 -7.07 -10.00
C GLU A 282 -20.89 -8.28 -10.91
N ILE A 283 -20.42 -9.41 -10.36
CA ILE A 283 -20.46 -10.74 -10.96
C ILE A 283 -21.02 -11.72 -9.95
N GLU A 284 -21.50 -12.88 -10.40
CA GLU A 284 -21.96 -13.94 -9.52
C GLU A 284 -20.86 -15.00 -9.32
N ILE A 285 -20.57 -15.35 -8.05
CA ILE A 285 -19.66 -16.43 -7.68
C ILE A 285 -20.39 -17.34 -6.70
N GLY A 286 -20.77 -18.52 -7.13
CA GLY A 286 -21.67 -19.38 -6.36
C GLY A 286 -22.99 -18.66 -6.08
N TYR A 287 -23.37 -18.52 -4.83
CA TYR A 287 -24.56 -17.78 -4.40
C TYR A 287 -24.27 -16.32 -4.04
N GLY A 288 -23.01 -15.90 -4.12
CA GLY A 288 -22.60 -14.54 -3.78
C GLY A 288 -22.63 -13.59 -4.97
N ARG A 289 -23.22 -12.41 -4.78
CA ARG A 289 -23.08 -11.28 -5.71
C ARG A 289 -21.88 -10.46 -5.27
N VAL A 290 -20.80 -10.52 -6.03
CA VAL A 290 -19.48 -10.02 -5.70
C VAL A 290 -19.14 -8.84 -6.61
N ARG A 291 -18.66 -7.73 -6.04
CA ARG A 291 -18.09 -6.67 -6.86
C ARG A 291 -16.67 -7.03 -7.23
N ALA A 292 -16.40 -7.15 -8.51
CA ALA A 292 -15.08 -7.40 -9.05
C ALA A 292 -14.51 -6.10 -9.65
N SER A 293 -13.30 -5.73 -9.26
CA SER A 293 -12.56 -4.59 -9.83
C SER A 293 -11.30 -5.10 -10.52
N ARG A 294 -11.18 -4.84 -11.82
CA ARG A 294 -10.02 -5.28 -12.59
C ARG A 294 -8.88 -4.28 -12.42
N ILE A 295 -8.11 -4.47 -11.37
CA ILE A 295 -6.91 -3.71 -11.00
C ILE A 295 -5.88 -4.66 -10.38
N SER A 296 -4.65 -4.21 -10.23
CA SER A 296 -3.56 -5.02 -9.69
C SER A 296 -2.58 -4.17 -8.89
N TYR A 297 -2.18 -4.66 -7.74
CA TYR A 297 -1.05 -4.10 -6.96
C TYR A 297 0.20 -5.00 -7.00
N VAL A 298 0.15 -6.11 -7.76
CA VAL A 298 1.25 -7.09 -7.90
C VAL A 298 1.81 -7.19 -9.32
N GLY A 299 1.25 -6.41 -10.25
CA GLY A 299 1.74 -6.34 -11.62
C GLY A 299 1.37 -7.52 -12.51
N GLU A 300 0.41 -8.33 -12.12
CA GLU A 300 -0.18 -9.41 -12.92
C GLU A 300 -1.64 -9.13 -13.24
N LEU A 301 -2.19 -9.82 -14.25
CA LEU A 301 -3.62 -9.85 -14.51
C LEU A 301 -4.38 -10.26 -13.25
N GLY A 302 -5.49 -9.59 -12.93
CA GLY A 302 -6.27 -9.99 -11.77
C GLY A 302 -7.44 -9.09 -11.44
N TRP A 303 -8.14 -9.48 -10.40
CA TRP A 303 -9.30 -8.79 -9.85
C TRP A 303 -9.25 -8.74 -8.35
N GLU A 304 -9.68 -7.61 -7.81
CA GLU A 304 -10.09 -7.48 -6.43
C GLU A 304 -11.58 -7.80 -6.32
N LEU A 305 -11.91 -8.73 -5.43
CA LEU A 305 -13.26 -9.24 -5.21
C LEU A 305 -13.77 -8.75 -3.86
N TYR A 306 -14.72 -7.84 -3.87
CA TYR A 306 -15.38 -7.31 -2.68
C TYR A 306 -16.64 -8.12 -2.42
N VAL A 307 -16.63 -8.86 -1.34
CA VAL A 307 -17.66 -9.87 -1.02
C VAL A 307 -18.54 -9.36 0.12
N PRO A 308 -19.87 -9.40 0.06
CA PRO A 308 -20.70 -9.17 1.24
C PRO A 308 -20.35 -10.18 2.35
N ALA A 309 -20.21 -9.71 3.59
CA ALA A 309 -19.62 -10.48 4.68
C ALA A 309 -20.31 -11.83 4.93
N GLU A 310 -21.64 -11.89 4.76
CA GLU A 310 -22.44 -13.12 4.94
C GLU A 310 -22.16 -14.19 3.88
N PHE A 311 -21.63 -13.82 2.70
CA PHE A 311 -21.26 -14.75 1.64
C PHE A 311 -19.77 -15.08 1.61
N ALA A 312 -18.97 -14.46 2.49
CA ALA A 312 -17.52 -14.52 2.42
C ALA A 312 -16.95 -15.95 2.42
N ALA A 313 -17.37 -16.76 3.38
CA ALA A 313 -16.92 -18.16 3.48
C ALA A 313 -17.31 -18.96 2.24
N HIS A 314 -18.56 -18.83 1.77
CA HIS A 314 -19.06 -19.54 0.60
C HIS A 314 -18.28 -19.17 -0.67
N VAL A 315 -18.07 -17.86 -0.91
CA VAL A 315 -17.31 -17.38 -2.07
C VAL A 315 -15.87 -17.86 -2.02
N PHE A 316 -15.23 -17.81 -0.84
CA PHE A 316 -13.87 -18.31 -0.66
C PHE A 316 -13.76 -19.79 -1.06
N GLU A 317 -14.60 -20.66 -0.50
CA GLU A 317 -14.55 -22.11 -0.81
C GLU A 317 -14.88 -22.39 -2.28
N THR A 318 -15.83 -21.65 -2.86
CA THR A 318 -16.17 -21.78 -4.29
C THR A 318 -14.97 -21.45 -5.19
N VAL A 319 -14.24 -20.35 -4.88
CA VAL A 319 -13.01 -19.96 -5.60
C VAL A 319 -11.89 -20.97 -5.35
N TRP A 320 -11.72 -21.41 -4.11
CA TRP A 320 -10.66 -22.34 -3.72
C TRP A 320 -10.79 -23.71 -4.39
N GLU A 321 -11.99 -24.30 -4.33
CA GLU A 321 -12.27 -25.60 -4.95
C GLU A 321 -12.07 -25.56 -6.47
N ALA A 322 -12.66 -24.58 -7.15
CA ALA A 322 -12.51 -24.44 -8.60
C ALA A 322 -11.07 -24.10 -9.01
N GLY A 323 -10.35 -23.38 -8.16
CA GLY A 323 -9.00 -22.92 -8.39
C GLY A 323 -7.95 -24.03 -8.50
N ALA A 324 -8.24 -25.22 -7.92
CA ALA A 324 -7.34 -26.39 -8.00
C ALA A 324 -6.97 -26.75 -9.44
N ALA A 325 -7.94 -26.66 -10.38
CA ALA A 325 -7.73 -26.92 -11.79
C ALA A 325 -6.84 -25.90 -12.51
N PHE A 326 -6.60 -24.74 -11.91
CA PHE A 326 -5.83 -23.63 -12.43
C PHE A 326 -4.51 -23.41 -11.68
N GLY A 327 -4.15 -24.33 -10.78
CA GLY A 327 -2.96 -24.21 -9.95
C GLY A 327 -3.02 -23.09 -8.92
N LEU A 328 -4.22 -22.78 -8.41
CA LEU A 328 -4.44 -21.77 -7.38
C LEU A 328 -3.63 -22.09 -6.12
N ARG A 329 -2.91 -21.08 -5.63
CA ARG A 329 -2.24 -21.11 -4.33
C ARG A 329 -2.64 -19.90 -3.48
N PRO A 330 -2.64 -20.02 -2.16
CA PRO A 330 -2.71 -18.85 -1.30
C PRO A 330 -1.38 -18.10 -1.37
N ALA A 331 -1.41 -16.79 -1.20
CA ALA A 331 -0.20 -15.97 -1.14
C ALA A 331 -0.29 -14.90 -0.06
N GLY A 332 0.84 -14.61 0.57
CA GLY A 332 0.94 -13.70 1.70
C GLY A 332 1.48 -12.31 1.34
N MET A 333 1.54 -11.45 2.38
CA MET A 333 1.95 -10.06 2.23
C MET A 333 3.43 -9.92 1.80
N HIS A 334 4.30 -10.89 2.09
CA HIS A 334 5.68 -10.85 1.59
C HIS A 334 5.72 -10.97 0.06
N THR A 335 4.95 -11.88 -0.50
CA THR A 335 4.82 -12.03 -1.96
C THR A 335 4.21 -10.79 -2.60
N MET A 336 3.18 -10.20 -2.00
CA MET A 336 2.59 -8.95 -2.48
C MET A 336 3.63 -7.81 -2.45
N ASN A 337 4.38 -7.65 -1.34
CA ASN A 337 5.40 -6.61 -1.22
C ASN A 337 6.54 -6.79 -2.22
N ASN A 338 7.02 -8.01 -2.42
CA ASN A 338 8.05 -8.29 -3.42
C ASN A 338 7.55 -7.94 -4.83
N ALA A 339 6.36 -8.38 -5.18
CA ALA A 339 5.76 -8.16 -6.50
C ALA A 339 5.49 -6.67 -6.80
N ARG A 340 5.05 -5.87 -5.81
CA ARG A 340 4.82 -4.43 -5.99
C ARG A 340 6.14 -3.67 -6.19
N VAL A 341 7.23 -4.05 -5.49
CA VAL A 341 8.56 -3.42 -5.67
C VAL A 341 9.11 -3.71 -7.07
N GLU A 342 9.00 -4.95 -7.57
CA GLU A 342 9.38 -5.29 -8.93
C GLU A 342 8.67 -4.43 -9.98
N LYS A 343 7.41 -4.05 -9.70
CA LYS A 343 6.55 -3.22 -10.54
C LYS A 343 6.68 -1.73 -10.24
N ALA A 344 7.52 -1.37 -9.28
CA ALA A 344 7.69 -0.01 -8.78
C ALA A 344 6.35 0.64 -8.35
N TYR A 345 5.42 -0.13 -7.77
CA TYR A 345 4.23 0.41 -7.12
C TYR A 345 4.58 0.91 -5.72
N ARG A 346 4.12 2.11 -5.40
CA ARG A 346 4.46 2.84 -4.17
C ARG A 346 3.62 2.34 -3.00
N HIS A 347 4.21 2.42 -1.83
CA HIS A 347 3.55 2.16 -0.56
C HIS A 347 3.54 3.45 0.26
N TRP A 348 2.35 3.96 0.57
CA TRP A 348 2.21 5.15 1.41
C TRP A 348 2.74 4.88 2.82
N GLY A 349 3.51 5.84 3.37
CA GLY A 349 4.19 5.70 4.66
C GLY A 349 5.59 5.07 4.56
N HIS A 350 6.01 4.63 3.37
CA HIS A 350 7.37 4.16 3.09
C HIS A 350 7.98 4.86 1.88
N ASP A 351 7.32 4.73 0.71
CA ASP A 351 7.83 5.28 -0.55
C ASP A 351 7.30 6.68 -0.83
N ILE A 352 6.15 7.01 -0.31
CA ILE A 352 5.46 8.28 -0.50
C ILE A 352 4.77 8.71 0.79
N GLY A 353 4.72 10.01 1.03
CA GLY A 353 4.13 10.61 2.22
C GLY A 353 3.80 12.09 2.04
N GLU A 354 3.53 12.77 3.15
CA GLU A 354 3.11 14.19 3.18
C GLU A 354 4.18 15.17 2.63
N GLU A 355 5.44 14.72 2.53
CA GLU A 355 6.58 15.50 2.03
C GLU A 355 6.90 15.23 0.55
N ASP A 356 6.20 14.25 -0.07
CA ASP A 356 6.44 13.85 -1.45
C ASP A 356 5.31 14.29 -2.35
N THR A 357 5.64 14.85 -3.50
CA THR A 357 4.63 15.20 -4.50
C THR A 357 4.45 14.07 -5.51
N PRO A 358 3.30 13.99 -6.21
CA PRO A 358 3.12 13.06 -7.33
C PRO A 358 4.18 13.23 -8.43
N VAL A 359 4.72 14.43 -8.61
CA VAL A 359 5.79 14.71 -9.59
C VAL A 359 7.09 14.00 -9.17
N GLU A 360 7.51 14.19 -7.93
CA GLU A 360 8.72 13.56 -7.37
C GLU A 360 8.59 12.04 -7.33
N ALA A 361 7.43 11.56 -6.90
CA ALA A 361 7.12 10.13 -6.83
C ALA A 361 6.96 9.43 -8.18
N GLY A 362 6.99 10.15 -9.31
CA GLY A 362 6.76 9.57 -10.64
C GLY A 362 5.32 9.18 -10.91
N LEU A 363 4.39 9.83 -10.25
CA LEU A 363 2.93 9.60 -10.34
C LEU A 363 2.20 10.74 -11.08
N SER A 364 2.90 11.58 -11.83
CA SER A 364 2.29 12.69 -12.57
C SER A 364 1.17 12.26 -13.53
N PHE A 365 1.18 11.00 -13.97
CA PHE A 365 0.17 10.45 -14.90
C PHE A 365 -1.21 10.28 -14.27
N VAL A 366 -1.33 10.30 -12.94
CA VAL A 366 -2.62 10.23 -12.22
C VAL A 366 -3.11 11.59 -11.77
N VAL A 367 -2.43 12.68 -12.11
CA VAL A 367 -2.91 14.04 -11.83
C VAL A 367 -3.77 14.53 -12.98
N GLY A 368 -4.97 14.97 -12.68
CA GLY A 368 -5.87 15.62 -13.64
C GLY A 368 -5.46 17.07 -13.91
N TRP A 369 -4.39 17.27 -14.68
CA TRP A 369 -3.77 18.58 -14.94
C TRP A 369 -4.72 19.61 -15.54
N ASP A 370 -5.77 19.17 -16.20
CA ASP A 370 -6.80 20.00 -16.83
C ASP A 370 -8.01 20.28 -15.90
N LYS A 371 -8.01 19.72 -14.68
CA LYS A 371 -9.03 20.05 -13.68
C LYS A 371 -8.91 21.52 -13.27
N PRO A 372 -10.04 22.20 -13.07
CA PRO A 372 -10.05 23.61 -12.66
C PRO A 372 -9.54 23.79 -11.23
N ASP A 373 -9.84 22.85 -10.32
CA ASP A 373 -9.46 22.92 -8.92
C ASP A 373 -9.34 21.52 -8.29
N PHE A 374 -8.40 21.37 -7.36
CA PHE A 374 -8.27 20.29 -6.36
C PHE A 374 -7.26 20.74 -5.29
N ILE A 375 -7.30 20.12 -4.12
CA ILE A 375 -6.38 20.45 -3.02
C ILE A 375 -4.94 20.17 -3.48
N GLY A 376 -4.04 21.15 -3.31
CA GLY A 376 -2.63 21.05 -3.71
C GLY A 376 -2.33 21.42 -5.16
N ARG A 377 -3.37 21.71 -5.98
CA ARG A 377 -3.18 22.04 -7.41
C ARG A 377 -2.16 23.15 -7.66
N GLU A 378 -2.28 24.26 -6.96
CA GLU A 378 -1.36 25.40 -7.18
C GLU A 378 0.11 25.04 -6.92
N ALA A 379 0.39 24.25 -5.89
CA ALA A 379 1.74 23.79 -5.58
C ALA A 379 2.29 22.90 -6.70
N LEU A 380 1.48 21.94 -7.19
CA LEU A 380 1.87 21.08 -8.30
C LEU A 380 2.06 21.84 -9.62
N MET A 381 1.22 22.85 -9.90
CA MET A 381 1.38 23.67 -11.09
C MET A 381 2.71 24.46 -11.07
N ARG A 382 3.05 25.10 -9.92
CA ARG A 382 4.35 25.76 -9.74
C ARG A 382 5.52 24.78 -9.92
N GLN A 383 5.43 23.58 -9.35
CA GLN A 383 6.47 22.56 -9.50
C GLN A 383 6.64 22.15 -10.97
N ARG A 384 5.55 21.99 -11.70
CA ARG A 384 5.55 21.62 -13.13
C ARG A 384 6.17 22.70 -14.02
N GLU A 385 5.96 23.98 -13.72
CA GLU A 385 6.55 25.12 -14.45
C GLU A 385 8.07 25.13 -14.34
N GLY A 386 8.65 24.60 -13.26
CA GLY A 386 10.08 24.46 -13.05
C GLY A 386 10.76 23.39 -13.94
N ASN A 387 10.01 22.65 -14.75
CA ASN A 387 10.41 21.67 -15.75
C ASN A 387 11.14 20.42 -15.26
N VAL A 388 12.02 20.48 -14.26
CA VAL A 388 12.79 19.33 -13.76
C VAL A 388 12.79 19.33 -12.24
N SER A 389 12.38 18.23 -11.62
CA SER A 389 12.39 18.11 -10.16
C SER A 389 13.81 17.82 -9.65
N PRO A 390 14.27 18.50 -8.59
CA PRO A 390 15.54 18.18 -7.94
C PRO A 390 15.51 16.86 -7.17
N LYS A 391 14.32 16.31 -6.88
CA LYS A 391 14.08 15.05 -6.19
C LYS A 391 13.25 14.11 -7.08
N ARG A 392 13.66 12.87 -7.19
CA ARG A 392 12.94 11.90 -8.03
C ARG A 392 13.04 10.49 -7.50
N MET A 393 11.92 9.79 -7.49
CA MET A 393 11.90 8.35 -7.21
C MET A 393 12.46 7.55 -8.37
N VAL A 394 13.28 6.56 -8.04
CA VAL A 394 13.92 5.63 -8.95
C VAL A 394 13.70 4.19 -8.53
N SER A 395 13.82 3.28 -9.50
CA SER A 395 13.91 1.83 -9.28
C SER A 395 15.36 1.42 -9.31
N ILE A 396 15.77 0.58 -8.38
CA ILE A 396 17.15 0.16 -8.15
C ILE A 396 17.22 -1.37 -8.17
N ALA A 397 18.24 -1.92 -8.83
CA ALA A 397 18.57 -3.34 -8.77
C ALA A 397 20.05 -3.49 -8.48
N LEU A 398 20.41 -4.30 -7.48
CA LEU A 398 21.81 -4.62 -7.23
C LEU A 398 22.35 -5.51 -8.34
N ASP A 399 23.56 -5.21 -8.76
CA ASP A 399 24.28 -6.01 -9.76
C ASP A 399 25.27 -6.93 -9.04
N ASP A 400 24.87 -8.16 -8.84
CA ASP A 400 25.55 -9.10 -7.95
C ASP A 400 26.23 -10.27 -8.64
N GLY A 401 26.14 -10.38 -9.93
CA GLY A 401 26.78 -11.42 -10.73
C GLY A 401 26.48 -12.89 -10.36
N ASN A 402 26.04 -13.18 -9.14
CA ASN A 402 25.95 -14.53 -8.56
C ASN A 402 24.63 -14.86 -7.82
N GLY A 403 23.64 -13.95 -7.76
CA GLY A 403 22.39 -14.16 -6.99
C GLY A 403 22.61 -14.18 -5.47
N SER A 404 23.75 -13.68 -4.99
CA SER A 404 24.12 -13.61 -3.56
C SER A 404 23.93 -12.22 -2.95
N SER A 405 23.33 -11.28 -3.67
CA SER A 405 23.07 -9.93 -3.18
C SER A 405 22.38 -9.94 -1.83
N PRO A 406 22.76 -9.00 -0.94
CA PRO A 406 22.02 -8.79 0.29
C PRO A 406 20.61 -8.32 -0.02
N LEU A 407 19.69 -8.54 0.93
CA LEU A 407 18.39 -7.87 0.90
C LEU A 407 18.57 -6.39 1.24
N MET A 408 17.98 -5.52 0.45
CA MET A 408 17.73 -4.13 0.84
C MET A 408 16.41 -4.06 1.57
N TYR A 409 16.30 -3.15 2.51
CA TYR A 409 15.09 -2.92 3.30
C TYR A 409 14.57 -1.50 3.10
N HIS A 410 15.26 -0.51 3.67
CA HIS A 410 15.02 0.92 3.53
C HIS A 410 16.19 1.69 4.15
N GLU A 411 16.33 2.98 3.80
CA GLU A 411 17.36 3.90 4.31
C GLU A 411 18.80 3.51 3.92
N GLU A 412 19.00 2.56 3.01
CA GLU A 412 20.33 2.29 2.46
C GLU A 412 20.80 3.49 1.63
N PRO A 413 22.03 4.03 1.86
CA PRO A 413 22.56 5.15 1.10
C PRO A 413 22.77 4.80 -0.37
N ILE A 414 22.27 5.67 -1.24
CA ILE A 414 22.47 5.59 -2.69
C ILE A 414 23.60 6.52 -3.10
N TYR A 415 24.61 5.96 -3.76
CA TYR A 415 25.75 6.71 -4.28
C TYR A 415 25.67 6.87 -5.79
N ARG A 416 26.03 8.05 -6.26
CA ARG A 416 26.32 8.33 -7.66
C ARG A 416 27.70 8.92 -7.78
N ASP A 417 28.57 8.28 -8.56
CA ASP A 417 29.96 8.71 -8.77
C ASP A 417 30.69 8.96 -7.42
N GLY A 418 30.46 8.08 -6.43
CA GLY A 418 31.09 8.12 -5.10
C GLY A 418 30.47 9.11 -4.10
N ARG A 419 29.43 9.84 -4.44
CA ARG A 419 28.72 10.79 -3.57
C ARG A 419 27.35 10.27 -3.20
N ILE A 420 26.95 10.40 -1.93
CA ILE A 420 25.59 10.12 -1.50
C ILE A 420 24.65 11.12 -2.16
N VAL A 421 23.63 10.60 -2.85
CA VAL A 421 22.61 11.41 -3.53
C VAL A 421 21.18 11.07 -3.08
N GLY A 422 21.01 10.12 -2.16
CA GLY A 422 19.71 9.73 -1.65
C GLY A 422 19.75 8.47 -0.81
N SER A 423 18.58 7.92 -0.55
CA SER A 423 18.40 6.65 0.17
C SER A 423 17.25 5.83 -0.41
N THR A 424 17.26 4.52 -0.12
CA THR A 424 16.16 3.60 -0.45
C THR A 424 14.97 3.85 0.48
N THR A 425 13.77 3.60 -0.02
CA THR A 425 12.52 3.71 0.76
C THR A 425 11.85 2.36 0.98
N SER A 426 12.02 1.45 0.03
CA SER A 426 11.54 0.06 0.12
C SER A 426 12.54 -0.86 -0.54
N GLY A 427 12.78 -2.01 0.08
CA GLY A 427 13.59 -3.07 -0.48
C GLY A 427 12.84 -4.40 -0.54
N ALA A 428 13.17 -5.24 -1.52
CA ALA A 428 12.63 -6.57 -1.67
C ALA A 428 13.50 -7.45 -2.57
N TRP A 429 13.33 -8.76 -2.47
CA TRP A 429 13.85 -9.66 -3.49
C TRP A 429 12.85 -9.80 -4.64
N GLY A 430 13.26 -9.43 -5.83
CA GLY A 430 12.47 -9.61 -7.04
C GLY A 430 12.54 -11.06 -7.53
N HIS A 431 11.60 -11.89 -7.07
CA HIS A 431 11.59 -13.33 -7.42
C HIS A 431 11.43 -13.58 -8.92
N ARG A 432 10.69 -12.70 -9.64
CA ARG A 432 10.49 -12.79 -11.09
C ARG A 432 11.69 -12.29 -11.89
N ILE A 433 12.54 -11.47 -11.27
CA ILE A 433 13.73 -10.84 -11.86
C ILE A 433 15.01 -11.54 -11.40
N GLY A 434 15.01 -12.16 -10.21
CA GLY A 434 16.18 -12.83 -9.62
C GLY A 434 17.22 -11.88 -9.04
N LYS A 435 16.82 -10.66 -8.61
CA LYS A 435 17.71 -9.63 -8.06
C LYS A 435 17.18 -9.01 -6.78
N SER A 436 18.07 -8.47 -5.97
CA SER A 436 17.70 -7.56 -4.87
C SER A 436 17.29 -6.21 -5.47
N LEU A 437 16.09 -5.76 -5.16
CA LEU A 437 15.48 -4.56 -5.71
C LEU A 437 15.14 -3.55 -4.61
N ALA A 438 15.13 -2.27 -4.98
CA ALA A 438 14.62 -1.22 -4.10
C ALA A 438 13.90 -0.13 -4.91
N LEU A 439 13.08 0.64 -4.20
CA LEU A 439 12.67 2.00 -4.57
C LEU A 439 13.45 2.97 -3.69
N GLY A 440 13.66 4.19 -4.16
CA GLY A 440 14.32 5.21 -3.37
C GLY A 440 14.27 6.57 -4.06
N TYR A 441 14.60 7.61 -3.34
CA TYR A 441 14.73 8.94 -3.91
C TYR A 441 16.20 9.29 -4.14
N VAL A 442 16.45 9.99 -5.23
CA VAL A 442 17.74 10.61 -5.54
C VAL A 442 17.57 12.11 -5.73
N HIS A 443 18.61 12.87 -5.41
CA HIS A 443 18.63 14.33 -5.43
C HIS A 443 19.71 14.84 -6.35
N ASN A 444 19.37 15.90 -7.12
CA ASN A 444 20.29 16.68 -7.92
C ASN A 444 19.76 18.11 -8.03
N ASP A 445 20.51 19.10 -7.54
CA ASP A 445 20.08 20.50 -7.54
C ASP A 445 19.81 21.05 -8.95
N GLU A 446 20.50 20.52 -9.97
CA GLU A 446 20.26 20.85 -11.37
C GLU A 446 19.07 20.11 -11.98
N GLY A 447 18.41 19.23 -11.20
CA GLY A 447 17.30 18.38 -11.60
C GLY A 447 17.70 16.95 -11.95
N VAL A 448 16.83 16.01 -11.58
CA VAL A 448 17.00 14.59 -11.88
C VAL A 448 16.35 14.25 -13.21
N THR A 449 17.16 14.25 -14.27
CA THR A 449 16.73 13.88 -15.63
C THR A 449 17.05 12.40 -15.95
N ARG A 450 16.50 11.90 -17.04
CA ARG A 450 16.83 10.58 -17.53
C ARG A 450 18.31 10.48 -17.88
N GLU A 451 18.83 11.48 -18.57
CA GLU A 451 20.23 11.56 -18.99
C GLU A 451 21.18 11.57 -17.79
N TRP A 452 20.80 12.29 -16.74
CA TRP A 452 21.58 12.30 -15.49
C TRP A 452 21.61 10.92 -14.83
N ILE A 453 20.52 10.19 -14.86
CA ILE A 453 20.45 8.81 -14.32
C ILE A 453 21.31 7.87 -15.18
N GLU A 454 21.15 7.91 -16.50
CA GLU A 454 21.83 6.97 -17.43
C GLU A 454 23.35 7.21 -17.49
N ALA A 455 23.82 8.42 -17.23
CA ALA A 455 25.25 8.77 -17.26
C ALA A 455 26.02 8.48 -15.97
N GLY A 456 25.33 8.10 -14.86
CA GLY A 456 25.95 7.93 -13.54
C GLY A 456 26.46 6.51 -13.29
N GLY A 457 27.55 6.41 -12.50
CA GLY A 457 27.96 5.17 -11.85
C GLY A 457 27.27 5.05 -10.51
N TRP A 458 26.48 3.98 -10.34
CA TRP A 458 25.58 3.81 -9.20
C TRP A 458 26.04 2.70 -8.25
N GLU A 459 25.98 2.99 -6.95
CA GLU A 459 26.22 2.03 -5.89
C GLU A 459 25.17 2.19 -4.78
N VAL A 460 24.85 1.12 -4.08
CA VAL A 460 24.06 1.15 -2.83
C VAL A 460 24.89 0.52 -1.72
N GLU A 461 24.93 1.18 -0.56
CA GLU A 461 25.63 0.68 0.60
C GLU A 461 24.69 -0.12 1.51
N VAL A 462 24.94 -1.42 1.64
CA VAL A 462 24.19 -2.32 2.52
C VAL A 462 25.17 -2.87 3.57
N ALA A 463 24.89 -2.64 4.86
CA ALA A 463 25.70 -3.10 5.98
C ALA A 463 27.21 -2.78 5.80
N TRP A 464 27.54 -1.54 5.47
CA TRP A 464 28.91 -1.01 5.25
C TRP A 464 29.63 -1.58 4.02
N THR A 465 28.92 -2.27 3.14
CA THR A 465 29.47 -2.77 1.87
C THR A 465 28.74 -2.12 0.70
N ARG A 466 29.51 -1.57 -0.23
CA ARG A 466 28.97 -0.98 -1.46
C ARG A 466 28.82 -2.03 -2.56
N TYR A 467 27.66 -2.05 -3.15
CA TYR A 467 27.29 -2.92 -4.26
C TYR A 467 27.00 -2.09 -5.49
N GLN A 468 27.50 -2.49 -6.63
CA GLN A 468 27.12 -1.86 -7.91
C GLN A 468 25.63 -2.02 -8.13
N ALA A 469 24.98 -1.01 -8.69
CA ALA A 469 23.56 -0.97 -8.90
C ALA A 469 23.18 -0.45 -10.29
N GLN A 470 22.08 -0.96 -10.80
CA GLN A 470 21.36 -0.39 -11.94
C GLN A 470 20.26 0.51 -11.41
N VAL A 471 20.17 1.74 -11.91
CA VAL A 471 19.16 2.72 -11.52
C VAL A 471 18.39 3.21 -12.73
N GLN A 472 17.06 3.22 -12.64
CA GLN A 472 16.21 3.67 -13.73
C GLN A 472 14.88 4.24 -13.22
N LEU A 473 14.15 4.99 -14.08
CA LEU A 473 12.82 5.54 -13.77
C LEU A 473 11.69 4.53 -13.96
N ALA A 474 11.85 3.56 -14.84
CA ALA A 474 10.85 2.53 -15.12
C ALA A 474 10.96 1.35 -14.12
N PRO A 475 9.91 0.56 -13.93
CA PRO A 475 10.02 -0.69 -13.19
C PRO A 475 10.92 -1.70 -13.94
N PHE A 476 11.54 -2.61 -13.19
CA PHE A 476 12.32 -3.71 -13.78
C PHE A 476 11.44 -4.83 -14.35
N TYR A 477 10.23 -4.99 -13.79
CA TYR A 477 9.27 -6.00 -14.25
C TYR A 477 8.16 -5.38 -15.10
N ASP A 478 7.93 -5.91 -16.28
CA ASP A 478 6.84 -5.55 -17.21
C ASP A 478 6.61 -4.02 -17.32
N PRO A 479 7.61 -3.24 -17.74
CA PRO A 479 7.52 -1.77 -17.79
C PRO A 479 6.42 -1.26 -18.75
N LYS A 480 5.95 -2.10 -19.67
CA LYS A 480 4.89 -1.76 -20.64
C LYS A 480 3.48 -2.12 -20.17
N ASN A 481 3.35 -2.75 -18.99
CA ASN A 481 2.06 -3.20 -18.44
C ASN A 481 1.33 -4.22 -19.35
N GLU A 482 2.06 -5.09 -20.04
CA GLU A 482 1.49 -6.12 -20.91
C GLU A 482 0.81 -7.21 -20.06
N ARG A 483 1.44 -7.62 -18.96
CA ARG A 483 0.92 -8.68 -18.07
C ARG A 483 -0.36 -8.30 -17.36
N ILE A 484 -0.50 -7.09 -16.85
CA ILE A 484 -1.73 -6.66 -16.18
C ILE A 484 -2.90 -6.44 -17.13
N ARG A 485 -2.59 -6.25 -18.42
CA ARG A 485 -3.63 -6.11 -19.45
C ARG A 485 -4.10 -7.47 -20.00
N GLY A 486 -3.32 -8.49 -19.90
CA GLY A 486 -3.61 -9.89 -20.21
C GLY A 486 -3.76 -10.20 -21.67
#